data_eaad7f20d8cfb6f75d387d4bd388014f
#
_entry.id   eaad7f20d8cfb6f75d387d4bd388014f
#
_cell.length_a   1.000
_cell.length_b   1.000
_cell.length_c   1.000
_cell.angle_alpha   90.00
_cell.angle_beta   90.00
_cell.angle_gamma   90.00
#
_symmetry.space_group_name_H-M   'P 1'
#
loop_
_entity.id
_entity.type
_entity.pdbx_description
1 polymer ?
#
loop_
_entity_poly.entity_id
_entity_poly.type
_entity_poly.pdbx_seq_one_letter_code
_entity_poly.pdbx_strand_id
1 'polypeptide(L)'
;YTTLQRFTLIDFLRNKLPSNLINFNKKVIEIQSSSETTKVIFDDKSSIECDYLIISDGVFSKTRSLIAGKEIKPKYFNSIAVRGNIDRNYLQNIDYNNISLFLGSNLHSVVYPVNQSDQLNFVTILRKNLNSKELNDYSLFSSEEFVSATLLEVLKQVDSNIIENLKD
;
A
#
# COMPACT_ATOMS: atom_id res chain seq x y z
N TYR A 1 -17.08 0.05 -12.91
CA TYR A 1 -15.96 -0.27 -12.01
C TYR A 1 -16.47 -1.00 -10.76
N THR A 2 -15.57 -1.72 -10.07
CA THR A 2 -15.88 -2.40 -8.81
C THR A 2 -14.83 -2.03 -7.77
N THR A 3 -15.29 -1.59 -6.61
CA THR A 3 -14.45 -1.31 -5.44
C THR A 3 -14.73 -2.36 -4.37
N LEU A 4 -13.69 -2.84 -3.71
CA LEU A 4 -13.81 -3.78 -2.62
C LEU A 4 -12.61 -3.67 -1.67
N GLN A 5 -12.79 -4.11 -0.45
CA GLN A 5 -11.70 -4.16 0.51
C GLN A 5 -10.67 -5.22 0.12
N ARG A 6 -9.39 -4.90 0.36
CA ARG A 6 -8.27 -5.78 -0.02
C ARG A 6 -8.39 -7.18 0.61
N PHE A 7 -8.81 -7.30 1.86
CA PHE A 7 -8.93 -8.60 2.53
C PHE A 7 -10.02 -9.45 1.88
N THR A 8 -11.15 -8.86 1.46
CA THR A 8 -12.23 -9.56 0.74
C THR A 8 -11.72 -10.17 -0.56
N LEU A 9 -10.91 -9.43 -1.31
CA LEU A 9 -10.28 -9.95 -2.53
C LEU A 9 -9.31 -11.10 -2.22
N ILE A 10 -8.48 -10.94 -1.19
CA ILE A 10 -7.52 -11.97 -0.80
C ILE A 10 -8.23 -13.25 -0.37
N ASP A 11 -9.26 -13.14 0.46
CA ASP A 11 -10.04 -14.31 0.91
C ASP A 11 -10.77 -14.99 -0.25
N PHE A 12 -11.35 -14.20 -1.15
CA PHE A 12 -11.96 -14.74 -2.36
C PHE A 12 -10.95 -15.54 -3.21
N LEU A 13 -9.77 -14.98 -3.45
CA LEU A 13 -8.72 -15.65 -4.23
C LEU A 13 -8.19 -16.89 -3.52
N ARG A 14 -7.95 -16.78 -2.20
CA ARG A 14 -7.47 -17.90 -1.37
C ARG A 14 -8.44 -19.09 -1.41
N ASN A 15 -9.74 -18.82 -1.32
CA ASN A 15 -10.76 -19.84 -1.33
C ASN A 15 -10.93 -20.55 -2.71
N LYS A 16 -10.31 -20.01 -3.76
CA LYS A 16 -10.24 -20.66 -5.09
C LYS A 16 -9.05 -21.60 -5.24
N LEU A 17 -8.12 -21.58 -4.30
CA LEU A 17 -6.92 -22.43 -4.33
C LEU A 17 -7.10 -23.63 -3.41
N PRO A 18 -6.58 -24.80 -3.78
CA PRO A 18 -6.44 -25.92 -2.86
C PRO A 18 -5.63 -25.53 -1.62
N SER A 19 -6.08 -25.92 -0.44
CA SER A 19 -5.49 -25.53 0.83
C SER A 19 -4.02 -25.93 1.00
N ASN A 20 -3.58 -26.98 0.31
CA ASN A 20 -2.20 -27.47 0.34
C ASN A 20 -1.22 -26.69 -0.55
N LEU A 21 -1.69 -25.72 -1.34
CA LEU A 21 -0.84 -24.92 -2.21
C LEU A 21 -0.26 -23.69 -1.52
N ILE A 22 -0.80 -23.28 -0.36
CA ILE A 22 -0.37 -22.07 0.34
C ILE A 22 0.37 -22.49 1.61
N ASN A 23 1.65 -22.14 1.68
CA ASN A 23 2.47 -22.33 2.88
C ASN A 23 2.75 -20.97 3.51
N PHE A 24 2.26 -20.78 4.74
CA PHE A 24 2.50 -19.60 5.54
C PHE A 24 3.78 -19.72 6.37
N ASN A 25 4.24 -18.61 6.93
CA ASN A 25 5.41 -18.54 7.82
C ASN A 25 6.69 -19.06 7.17
N LYS A 26 6.83 -18.84 5.86
CA LYS A 26 8.02 -19.20 5.08
C LYS A 26 8.76 -17.93 4.68
N LYS A 27 9.89 -17.67 5.33
CA LYS A 27 10.76 -16.56 5.00
C LYS A 27 11.94 -17.04 4.18
N VAL A 28 12.05 -16.56 2.96
CA VAL A 28 13.17 -16.87 2.08
C VAL A 28 14.47 -16.27 2.64
N ILE A 29 15.50 -17.08 2.79
CA ILE A 29 16.83 -16.65 3.23
C ILE A 29 17.90 -16.83 2.17
N GLU A 30 17.68 -17.75 1.22
CA GLU A 30 18.65 -18.02 0.14
C GLU A 30 17.92 -18.51 -1.11
N ILE A 31 18.46 -18.16 -2.28
CA ILE A 31 18.01 -18.65 -3.57
C ILE A 31 19.25 -19.10 -4.36
N GLN A 32 19.23 -20.37 -4.75
CA GLN A 32 20.26 -20.99 -5.59
C GLN A 32 19.64 -21.31 -6.95
N SER A 33 20.08 -20.63 -7.99
CA SER A 33 19.55 -20.82 -9.33
C SER A 33 20.60 -21.44 -10.25
N SER A 34 20.20 -22.47 -11.00
CA SER A 34 20.99 -23.08 -12.08
C SER A 34 20.30 -22.86 -13.43
N SER A 35 20.83 -23.43 -14.50
CA SER A 35 20.20 -23.39 -15.83
C SER A 35 18.91 -24.21 -15.90
N GLU A 36 18.69 -25.15 -14.98
CA GLU A 36 17.59 -26.11 -15.05
C GLU A 36 16.58 -25.93 -13.92
N THR A 37 17.06 -25.60 -12.71
CA THR A 37 16.21 -25.54 -11.51
C THR A 37 16.58 -24.35 -10.62
N THR A 38 15.61 -23.92 -9.82
CA THR A 38 15.80 -22.94 -8.75
C THR A 38 15.44 -23.56 -7.41
N LYS A 39 16.39 -23.54 -6.48
CA LYS A 39 16.19 -23.97 -5.11
C LYS A 39 15.99 -22.76 -4.20
N VAL A 40 14.90 -22.75 -3.45
CA VAL A 40 14.56 -21.73 -2.47
C VAL A 40 14.70 -22.31 -1.07
N ILE A 41 15.48 -21.65 -0.21
CA ILE A 41 15.76 -22.08 1.16
C ILE A 41 15.10 -21.10 2.13
N PHE A 42 14.40 -21.64 3.11
CA PHE A 42 13.67 -20.88 4.12
C PHE A 42 14.41 -20.85 5.46
N ASP A 43 14.02 -19.91 6.33
CA ASP A 43 14.61 -19.70 7.66
C ASP A 43 14.40 -20.89 8.61
N ASP A 44 13.36 -21.70 8.39
CA ASP A 44 13.12 -22.98 9.08
C ASP A 44 13.99 -24.15 8.55
N LYS A 45 14.96 -23.87 7.69
CA LYS A 45 15.86 -24.82 7.02
C LYS A 45 15.18 -25.75 6.00
N SER A 46 13.88 -25.61 5.79
CA SER A 46 13.21 -26.30 4.68
C SER A 46 13.61 -25.70 3.33
N SER A 47 13.47 -26.46 2.26
CA SER A 47 13.71 -25.96 0.91
C SER A 47 12.70 -26.54 -0.08
N ILE A 48 12.51 -25.83 -1.18
CA ILE A 48 11.76 -26.32 -2.34
C ILE A 48 12.61 -26.14 -3.60
N GLU A 49 12.40 -26.99 -4.57
CA GLU A 49 12.95 -26.87 -5.91
C GLU A 49 11.82 -26.62 -6.89
N CYS A 50 12.04 -25.76 -7.87
CA CYS A 50 11.07 -25.40 -8.88
C CYS A 50 11.75 -25.03 -10.20
N ASP A 51 11.04 -25.19 -11.30
CA ASP A 51 11.50 -24.77 -12.64
C ASP A 51 11.39 -23.25 -12.81
N TYR A 52 10.40 -22.63 -12.17
CA TYR A 52 10.15 -21.19 -12.22
C TYR A 52 9.84 -20.63 -10.83
N LEU A 53 10.45 -19.49 -10.51
CA LEU A 53 10.20 -18.75 -9.28
C LEU A 53 9.61 -17.37 -9.63
N ILE A 54 8.37 -17.12 -9.20
CA ILE A 54 7.72 -15.81 -9.32
C ILE A 54 7.82 -15.07 -7.99
N ILE A 55 8.46 -13.91 -7.99
CA ILE A 55 8.66 -13.10 -6.79
C ILE A 55 7.69 -11.94 -6.80
N SER A 56 6.79 -11.91 -5.81
CA SER A 56 5.73 -10.91 -5.66
C SER A 56 5.68 -10.30 -4.25
N ASP A 57 6.84 -10.17 -3.59
CA ASP A 57 7.00 -9.71 -2.22
C ASP A 57 7.10 -8.16 -2.08
N GLY A 58 6.74 -7.44 -3.17
CA GLY A 58 6.48 -6.01 -3.16
C GLY A 58 7.72 -5.12 -3.24
N VAL A 59 7.50 -3.81 -2.99
CA VAL A 59 8.54 -2.77 -3.16
C VAL A 59 9.70 -2.93 -2.18
N PHE A 60 9.47 -3.48 -0.99
CA PHE A 60 10.48 -3.76 0.04
C PHE A 60 11.05 -5.19 -0.05
N SER A 61 10.98 -5.80 -1.22
CA SER A 61 11.43 -7.16 -1.49
C SER A 61 12.85 -7.42 -1.00
N LYS A 62 12.98 -8.34 -0.05
CA LYS A 62 14.28 -8.88 0.37
C LYS A 62 14.78 -9.95 -0.60
N THR A 63 13.87 -10.69 -1.19
CA THR A 63 14.16 -11.73 -2.18
C THR A 63 14.88 -11.18 -3.41
N ARG A 64 14.49 -9.96 -3.85
CA ARG A 64 15.19 -9.26 -4.94
C ARG A 64 16.65 -8.98 -4.62
N SER A 65 16.96 -8.60 -3.36
CA SER A 65 18.33 -8.37 -2.91
C SER A 65 19.15 -9.66 -2.87
N LEU A 66 18.53 -10.79 -2.49
CA LEU A 66 19.17 -12.11 -2.50
C LEU A 66 19.59 -12.51 -3.93
N ILE A 67 18.71 -12.35 -4.91
CA ILE A 67 19.01 -12.67 -6.31
C ILE A 67 20.07 -11.75 -6.87
N ALA A 68 20.03 -10.45 -6.55
CA ALA A 68 20.97 -9.47 -7.06
C ALA A 68 22.36 -9.56 -6.40
N GLY A 69 22.52 -10.33 -5.32
CA GLY A 69 23.77 -10.41 -4.55
C GLY A 69 24.17 -9.10 -3.87
N LYS A 70 23.26 -8.14 -3.79
CA LYS A 70 23.49 -6.82 -3.16
C LYS A 70 22.19 -6.26 -2.60
N GLU A 71 22.30 -5.39 -1.60
CA GLU A 71 21.13 -4.70 -1.06
C GLU A 71 20.48 -3.79 -2.12
N ILE A 72 19.18 -3.98 -2.33
CA ILE A 72 18.35 -3.13 -3.19
C ILE A 72 17.31 -2.45 -2.32
N LYS A 73 17.44 -1.13 -2.14
CA LYS A 73 16.48 -0.31 -1.41
C LYS A 73 15.48 0.35 -2.36
N PRO A 74 14.23 0.55 -1.92
CA PRO A 74 13.28 1.38 -2.64
C PRO A 74 13.82 2.81 -2.79
N LYS A 75 13.56 3.41 -3.94
CA LYS A 75 13.87 4.81 -4.17
C LYS A 75 12.66 5.67 -3.80
N TYR A 76 12.88 6.66 -2.96
CA TYR A 76 11.86 7.66 -2.64
C TYR A 76 11.78 8.73 -3.74
N PHE A 77 10.56 9.03 -4.19
CA PHE A 77 10.29 9.99 -5.27
C PHE A 77 9.57 11.25 -4.77
N ASN A 78 9.85 11.67 -3.55
CA ASN A 78 9.29 12.88 -2.94
C ASN A 78 7.75 12.90 -2.96
N SER A 79 7.14 11.74 -2.76
CA SER A 79 5.69 11.61 -2.68
C SER A 79 5.31 10.60 -1.62
N ILE A 80 4.34 10.95 -0.81
CA ILE A 80 3.74 10.05 0.17
C ILE A 80 2.27 9.87 -0.13
N ALA A 81 1.73 8.73 0.28
CA ALA A 81 0.32 8.43 0.20
C ALA A 81 -0.26 8.32 1.62
N VAL A 82 -1.20 9.19 1.93
CA VAL A 82 -2.06 9.06 3.11
C VAL A 82 -3.35 8.36 2.70
N ARG A 83 -3.73 7.35 3.43
CA ARG A 83 -4.94 6.58 3.12
C ARG A 83 -5.67 6.15 4.37
N GLY A 84 -6.97 6.04 4.27
CA GLY A 84 -7.82 5.59 5.36
C GLY A 84 -9.22 5.27 4.89
N ASN A 85 -10.03 4.81 5.84
CA ASN A 85 -11.45 4.61 5.67
C ASN A 85 -12.18 5.61 6.56
N ILE A 86 -13.28 6.14 6.05
CA ILE A 86 -14.14 7.06 6.77
C ILE A 86 -15.55 6.46 6.74
N ASP A 87 -16.20 6.42 7.88
CA ASP A 87 -17.60 6.05 7.96
C ASP A 87 -18.45 7.10 7.26
N ARG A 88 -19.43 6.65 6.49
CA ARG A 88 -20.35 7.50 5.75
C ARG A 88 -21.02 8.59 6.61
N ASN A 89 -21.30 8.30 7.86
CA ASN A 89 -21.98 9.21 8.76
C ASN A 89 -21.17 10.47 9.11
N TYR A 90 -19.85 10.48 8.86
CA TYR A 90 -18.98 11.63 9.13
C TYR A 90 -18.81 12.57 7.94
N LEU A 91 -19.33 12.22 6.77
CA LEU A 91 -19.16 13.04 5.57
C LEU A 91 -20.52 13.43 5.00
N GLN A 92 -20.76 14.71 4.88
CA GLN A 92 -21.89 15.28 4.17
C GLN A 92 -21.42 15.76 2.79
N ASN A 93 -22.33 15.80 1.83
CA ASN A 93 -22.08 16.36 0.47
C ASN A 93 -21.04 15.63 -0.39
N ILE A 94 -20.74 14.34 -0.11
CA ILE A 94 -19.93 13.49 -0.99
C ILE A 94 -20.83 12.51 -1.74
N ASP A 95 -20.52 12.30 -3.01
CA ASP A 95 -21.18 11.26 -3.80
C ASP A 95 -20.71 9.86 -3.35
N TYR A 96 -21.62 9.14 -2.68
CA TYR A 96 -21.36 7.78 -2.18
C TYR A 96 -21.51 6.68 -3.23
N ASN A 97 -21.87 7.03 -4.45
CA ASN A 97 -22.11 6.05 -5.51
C ASN A 97 -20.97 6.06 -6.55
N ASN A 98 -20.15 7.08 -6.55
CA ASN A 98 -19.10 7.27 -7.54
C ASN A 98 -17.73 7.45 -6.91
N ILE A 99 -16.70 7.38 -7.76
CA ILE A 99 -15.34 7.77 -7.40
C ILE A 99 -15.25 9.27 -7.56
N SER A 100 -14.85 9.95 -6.50
CA SER A 100 -14.55 11.38 -6.50
C SER A 100 -13.05 11.59 -6.61
N LEU A 101 -12.63 12.46 -7.52
CA LEU A 101 -11.23 12.80 -7.77
C LEU A 101 -11.01 14.29 -7.55
N PHE A 102 -10.15 14.62 -6.61
CA PHE A 102 -9.75 16.00 -6.29
C PHE A 102 -8.32 16.20 -6.77
N LEU A 103 -8.11 17.15 -7.65
CA LEU A 103 -6.83 17.43 -8.30
C LEU A 103 -6.29 18.79 -7.88
N GLY A 104 -5.07 18.82 -7.37
CA GLY A 104 -4.30 20.02 -7.07
C GLY A 104 -2.89 19.95 -7.67
N SER A 105 -2.15 21.03 -7.64
CA SER A 105 -0.81 21.13 -8.24
C SER A 105 0.21 20.19 -7.62
N ASN A 106 0.14 19.96 -6.31
CA ASN A 106 1.08 19.14 -5.56
C ASN A 106 0.43 17.96 -4.83
N LEU A 107 -0.88 17.79 -5.01
CA LEU A 107 -1.64 16.70 -4.42
C LEU A 107 -2.74 16.24 -5.35
N HIS A 108 -3.14 14.99 -5.20
CA HIS A 108 -4.43 14.51 -5.68
C HIS A 108 -5.02 13.55 -4.64
N SER A 109 -6.32 13.61 -4.51
CA SER A 109 -7.05 12.75 -3.60
C SER A 109 -8.13 12.00 -4.36
N VAL A 110 -8.26 10.71 -4.07
CA VAL A 110 -9.30 9.84 -4.61
C VAL A 110 -10.13 9.33 -3.45
N VAL A 111 -11.43 9.53 -3.54
CA VAL A 111 -12.40 9.05 -2.54
C VAL A 111 -13.39 8.14 -3.27
N TYR A 112 -13.64 6.97 -2.73
CA TYR A 112 -14.54 6.01 -3.34
C TYR A 112 -15.22 5.11 -2.30
N PRO A 113 -16.47 4.67 -2.60
CA PRO A 113 -17.19 3.80 -1.69
C PRO A 113 -16.58 2.40 -1.63
N VAL A 114 -16.61 1.82 -0.44
CA VAL A 114 -16.30 0.40 -0.17
C VAL A 114 -17.39 -0.18 0.72
N ASN A 115 -17.44 -1.50 0.87
CA ASN A 115 -18.44 -2.17 1.70
C ASN A 115 -19.88 -1.76 1.40
N GLN A 116 -20.28 -1.84 0.12
CA GLN A 116 -21.65 -1.49 -0.29
C GLN A 116 -22.05 -0.03 0.08
N SER A 117 -21.07 0.86 0.10
CA SER A 117 -21.22 2.29 0.39
C SER A 117 -21.43 2.65 1.88
N ASP A 118 -21.18 1.74 2.80
CA ASP A 118 -21.20 2.07 4.25
C ASP A 118 -19.94 2.82 4.68
N GLN A 119 -18.86 2.66 3.92
CA GLN A 119 -17.58 3.32 4.14
C GLN A 119 -17.04 3.93 2.86
N LEU A 120 -16.33 5.03 3.02
CA LEU A 120 -15.50 5.62 1.97
C LEU A 120 -14.04 5.34 2.25
N ASN A 121 -13.33 4.87 1.25
CA ASN A 121 -11.88 4.83 1.27
C ASN A 121 -11.35 6.11 0.64
N PHE A 122 -10.34 6.70 1.24
CA PHE A 122 -9.61 7.80 0.61
C PHE A 122 -8.13 7.44 0.45
N VAL A 123 -7.56 7.93 -0.63
CA VAL A 123 -6.12 7.91 -0.88
C VAL A 123 -5.71 9.28 -1.36
N THR A 124 -4.92 9.97 -0.56
CA THR A 124 -4.35 11.26 -0.93
C THR A 124 -2.85 11.08 -1.16
N ILE A 125 -2.39 11.43 -2.34
CA ILE A 125 -0.97 11.47 -2.69
C ILE A 125 -0.54 12.92 -2.72
N LEU A 126 0.50 13.24 -1.97
CA LEU A 126 1.07 14.58 -1.94
C LEU A 126 2.58 14.55 -2.11
N ARG A 127 3.12 15.62 -2.69
CA ARG A 127 4.56 15.82 -2.74
C ARG A 127 5.06 16.25 -1.38
N LYS A 128 6.04 15.52 -0.85
CA LYS A 128 6.67 15.80 0.43
C LYS A 128 8.14 15.42 0.38
N ASN A 129 8.99 16.34 0.75
CA ASN A 129 10.41 16.04 0.93
C ASN A 129 10.61 15.44 2.32
N LEU A 130 11.27 14.30 2.37
CA LEU A 130 11.66 13.64 3.61
C LEU A 130 13.18 13.63 3.72
N ASN A 131 13.68 13.88 4.89
CA ASN A 131 15.12 13.79 5.17
C ASN A 131 15.54 12.32 5.41
N SER A 132 16.86 12.09 5.48
CA SER A 132 17.37 10.70 5.61
C SER A 132 16.99 10.01 6.92
N LYS A 133 16.69 10.74 7.99
CA LYS A 133 16.22 10.15 9.25
C LYS A 133 14.79 9.69 9.11
N GLU A 134 13.92 10.53 8.55
CA GLU A 134 12.51 10.22 8.29
C GLU A 134 12.38 9.04 7.32
N LEU A 135 13.21 8.97 6.29
CA LEU A 135 13.19 7.85 5.32
C LEU A 135 13.61 6.51 5.91
N ASN A 136 14.37 6.50 6.99
CA ASN A 136 14.81 5.28 7.66
C ASN A 136 13.95 4.92 8.88
N ASP A 137 13.05 5.79 9.31
CA ASP A 137 12.13 5.55 10.43
C ASP A 137 10.74 5.19 9.93
N TYR A 138 10.53 3.89 9.69
CA TYR A 138 9.22 3.40 9.24
C TYR A 138 8.11 3.56 10.28
N SER A 139 8.43 3.73 11.57
CA SER A 139 7.44 3.94 12.62
C SER A 139 6.80 5.32 12.52
N LEU A 140 7.54 6.28 11.97
CA LEU A 140 7.07 7.64 11.74
C LEU A 140 5.78 7.66 10.90
N PHE A 141 5.72 6.85 9.85
CA PHE A 141 4.57 6.81 8.92
C PHE A 141 3.29 6.27 9.55
N SER A 142 3.36 5.69 10.73
CA SER A 142 2.21 5.21 11.51
C SER A 142 1.95 6.09 12.73
N SER A 143 2.79 7.08 13.02
CA SER A 143 2.59 7.98 14.16
C SER A 143 1.44 8.94 13.91
N GLU A 144 0.59 9.14 14.91
CA GLU A 144 -0.55 10.06 14.83
C GLU A 144 -0.09 11.49 14.54
N GLU A 145 1.02 11.92 15.15
CA GLU A 145 1.60 13.25 14.95
C GLU A 145 1.99 13.48 13.48
N PHE A 146 2.73 12.56 12.88
CA PHE A 146 3.17 12.69 11.49
C PHE A 146 1.98 12.65 10.51
N VAL A 147 1.03 11.74 10.74
CA VAL A 147 -0.17 11.61 9.89
C VAL A 147 -1.01 12.87 9.98
N SER A 148 -1.28 13.38 11.21
CA SER A 148 -2.06 14.60 11.41
C SER A 148 -1.38 15.83 10.81
N ALA A 149 -0.07 16.00 11.02
CA ALA A 149 0.68 17.10 10.42
C ALA A 149 0.65 17.04 8.89
N THR A 150 0.74 15.84 8.32
CA THR A 150 0.67 15.63 6.87
C THR A 150 -0.72 15.93 6.31
N LEU A 151 -1.79 15.53 7.00
CA LEU A 151 -3.16 15.87 6.61
C LEU A 151 -3.42 17.37 6.68
N LEU A 152 -2.92 18.06 7.71
CA LEU A 152 -3.00 19.53 7.81
C LEU A 152 -2.24 20.22 6.67
N GLU A 153 -1.11 19.67 6.24
CA GLU A 153 -0.38 20.18 5.08
C GLU A 153 -1.19 20.04 3.79
N VAL A 154 -1.89 18.90 3.62
CA VAL A 154 -2.84 18.70 2.50
C VAL A 154 -3.93 19.75 2.53
N LEU A 155 -4.58 19.94 3.67
CA LEU A 155 -5.69 20.91 3.82
C LEU A 155 -5.25 22.35 3.50
N LYS A 156 -4.03 22.73 3.85
CA LYS A 156 -3.49 24.06 3.50
C LYS A 156 -3.25 24.26 1.99
N GLN A 157 -3.08 23.18 1.24
CA GLN A 157 -2.88 23.23 -0.22
C GLN A 157 -4.20 23.17 -1.00
N VAL A 158 -5.29 22.82 -0.35
CA VAL A 158 -6.63 22.85 -0.95
C VAL A 158 -7.12 24.30 -0.92
N ASP A 159 -7.64 24.79 -2.04
CA ASP A 159 -8.20 26.12 -2.14
C ASP A 159 -9.26 26.34 -1.05
N SER A 160 -9.22 27.51 -0.39
CA SER A 160 -10.15 27.89 0.68
C SER A 160 -11.63 27.76 0.25
N ASN A 161 -11.93 27.98 -1.00
CA ASN A 161 -13.28 27.81 -1.57
C ASN A 161 -13.76 26.35 -1.56
N ILE A 162 -12.85 25.38 -1.69
CA ILE A 162 -13.19 23.95 -1.60
C ILE A 162 -13.42 23.57 -0.15
N ILE A 163 -12.64 24.15 0.77
CA ILE A 163 -12.78 23.89 2.23
C ILE A 163 -14.10 24.45 2.76
N GLU A 164 -14.54 25.62 2.28
CA GLU A 164 -15.83 26.19 2.65
C GLU A 164 -17.00 25.30 2.20
N ASN A 165 -16.94 24.79 0.99
CA ASN A 165 -17.96 23.86 0.46
C ASN A 165 -17.96 22.46 1.15
N LEU A 166 -16.93 22.12 1.91
CA LEU A 166 -16.87 20.88 2.69
C LEU A 166 -17.30 21.08 4.15
N LYS A 167 -17.54 22.33 4.59
CA LYS A 167 -17.98 22.67 5.94
C LYS A 167 -19.48 22.85 6.08
N ASP A 168 -20.19 23.03 4.98
CA ASP A 168 -21.65 23.14 4.88
C ASP A 168 -22.28 21.78 4.55
#